data_63a8efc10a75c4448a63834971c3ce39
#
_entry.id   63a8efc10a75c4448a63834971c3ce39
#
_cell.length_a   1.000
_cell.length_b   1.000
_cell.length_c   1.000
_cell.angle_alpha   90.00
_cell.angle_beta   90.00
_cell.angle_gamma   90.00
#
_symmetry.space_group_name_H-M   'P 1'
#
loop_
_entity.id
_entity.type
_entity.pdbx_description
1 polymer ?
#
loop_
_entity_poly.entity_id
_entity_poly.type
_entity_poly.pdbx_seq_one_letter_code
_entity_poly.pdbx_strand_id
1 'polypeptide(L)'
;LKLAVNWDQLREQVAMRPSEVLPKHRETIRQLVLEAGMANPRVFGSALRGNDEEGSDLDLLVDPAPKTSLLDVVRAQRLIETLVQVRVDLLTPGDLPPKFRDRVVAEATSL
;
A
#
# COMPACT_ATOMS: atom_id res chain seq x y z
N LEU A 1 -11.16 23.92 -8.40
CA LEU A 1 -11.17 22.56 -8.83
C LEU A 1 -11.26 21.60 -7.64
N LYS A 2 -12.19 20.71 -7.70
CA LYS A 2 -12.44 19.74 -6.64
C LYS A 2 -11.45 18.59 -6.73
N LEU A 3 -10.74 18.33 -5.62
CA LEU A 3 -9.72 17.29 -5.58
C LEU A 3 -9.98 16.21 -4.54
N ALA A 4 -11.02 16.36 -3.72
CA ALA A 4 -11.34 15.34 -2.74
C ALA A 4 -11.88 14.08 -3.44
N VAL A 5 -11.45 12.94 -2.96
CA VAL A 5 -11.84 11.64 -3.52
C VAL A 5 -12.80 10.96 -2.55
N ASN A 6 -13.91 10.49 -3.08
CA ASN A 6 -14.83 9.63 -2.34
C ASN A 6 -14.50 8.18 -2.68
N TRP A 7 -13.72 7.54 -1.83
CA TRP A 7 -13.25 6.17 -2.06
C TRP A 7 -14.39 5.15 -2.08
N ASP A 8 -15.44 5.36 -1.30
CA ASP A 8 -16.57 4.44 -1.27
C ASP A 8 -17.31 4.46 -2.62
N GLN A 9 -17.49 5.65 -3.20
CA GLN A 9 -18.11 5.80 -4.51
C GLN A 9 -17.24 5.19 -5.61
N LEU A 10 -15.92 5.37 -5.54
CA LEU A 10 -15.00 4.77 -6.51
C LEU A 10 -15.03 3.25 -6.47
N ARG A 11 -15.14 2.67 -5.27
CA ARG A 11 -15.24 1.21 -5.14
C ARG A 11 -16.47 0.67 -5.85
N GLU A 12 -17.60 1.36 -5.72
CA GLU A 12 -18.83 0.96 -6.41
C GLU A 12 -18.68 0.99 -7.93
N GLN A 13 -17.88 1.93 -8.45
CA GLN A 13 -17.66 2.07 -9.88
C GLN A 13 -16.62 1.09 -10.42
N VAL A 14 -15.55 0.89 -9.69
CA VAL A 14 -14.39 0.11 -10.17
C VAL A 14 -14.54 -1.36 -9.83
N ALA A 15 -15.05 -1.69 -8.66
CA ALA A 15 -15.34 -3.06 -8.22
C ALA A 15 -14.16 -4.02 -8.39
N MET A 16 -12.93 -3.55 -8.10
CA MET A 16 -11.73 -4.37 -8.25
C MET A 16 -11.13 -4.71 -6.88
N ARG A 17 -10.55 -5.90 -6.81
CA ARG A 17 -9.83 -6.33 -5.63
C ARG A 17 -8.39 -5.80 -5.65
N PRO A 18 -7.79 -5.51 -4.50
CA PRO A 18 -6.39 -5.08 -4.45
C PRO A 18 -5.44 -6.03 -5.17
N SER A 19 -5.64 -7.35 -5.05
CA SER A 19 -4.81 -8.34 -5.72
C SER A 19 -4.91 -8.27 -7.25
N GLU A 20 -6.00 -7.72 -7.78
CA GLU A 20 -6.19 -7.55 -9.23
C GLU A 20 -5.49 -6.30 -9.76
N VAL A 21 -5.47 -5.21 -8.98
CA VAL A 21 -4.86 -3.95 -9.44
C VAL A 21 -3.35 -3.93 -9.22
N LEU A 22 -2.86 -4.65 -8.22
CA LEU A 22 -1.44 -4.63 -7.86
C LEU A 22 -0.51 -5.02 -9.02
N PRO A 23 -0.74 -6.12 -9.75
CA PRO A 23 0.16 -6.50 -10.84
C PRO A 23 0.30 -5.45 -11.93
N LYS A 24 -0.77 -4.69 -12.18
CA LYS A 24 -0.78 -3.66 -13.23
C LYS A 24 0.06 -2.44 -12.87
N HIS A 25 0.27 -2.21 -11.57
CA HIS A 25 0.91 -0.98 -11.07
C HIS A 25 2.16 -1.27 -10.25
N ARG A 26 2.60 -2.51 -10.24
CA ARG A 26 3.72 -2.97 -9.41
C ARG A 26 4.95 -2.10 -9.57
N GLU A 27 5.37 -1.85 -10.79
CA GLU A 27 6.58 -1.08 -11.07
C GLU A 27 6.42 0.40 -10.69
N THR A 28 5.26 0.99 -10.97
CA THR A 28 5.00 2.38 -10.60
C THR A 28 4.98 2.55 -9.09
N ILE A 29 4.40 1.60 -8.36
CA ILE A 29 4.40 1.62 -6.89
C ILE A 29 5.85 1.59 -6.37
N ARG A 30 6.69 0.71 -6.92
CA ARG A 30 8.09 0.63 -6.54
C ARG A 30 8.79 1.97 -6.74
N GLN A 31 8.55 2.60 -7.88
CA GLN A 31 9.13 3.89 -8.20
C GLN A 31 8.68 4.99 -7.22
N LEU A 32 7.39 5.04 -6.90
CA LEU A 32 6.85 6.01 -5.95
C LEU A 32 7.46 5.84 -4.56
N VAL A 33 7.66 4.60 -4.12
CA VAL A 33 8.28 4.30 -2.82
C VAL A 33 9.73 4.80 -2.80
N LEU A 34 10.48 4.50 -3.85
CA LEU A 34 11.89 4.92 -3.94
C LEU A 34 12.01 6.45 -4.01
N GLU A 35 11.14 7.10 -4.77
CA GLU A 35 11.14 8.57 -4.89
C GLU A 35 10.77 9.26 -3.58
N ALA A 36 10.01 8.58 -2.73
CA ALA A 36 9.66 9.08 -1.41
C ALA A 36 10.79 8.88 -0.38
N GLY A 37 11.92 8.30 -0.79
CA GLY A 37 13.05 8.05 0.10
C GLY A 37 12.94 6.80 0.95
N MET A 38 12.06 5.88 0.55
CA MET A 38 11.89 4.60 1.24
C MET A 38 12.37 3.46 0.35
N ALA A 39 12.45 2.26 0.90
CA ALA A 39 13.00 1.11 0.19
C ALA A 39 12.17 -0.14 0.43
N ASN A 40 12.45 -1.16 -0.38
CA ASN A 40 11.99 -2.53 -0.19
C ASN A 40 10.46 -2.65 -0.06
N PRO A 41 9.69 -2.19 -1.06
CA PRO A 41 8.23 -2.31 -1.03
C PRO A 41 7.81 -3.78 -1.14
N ARG A 42 6.90 -4.18 -0.25
CA ARG A 42 6.40 -5.55 -0.15
C ARG A 42 4.89 -5.50 0.03
N VAL A 43 4.21 -6.53 -0.44
CA VAL A 43 2.79 -6.73 -0.18
C VAL A 43 2.61 -7.74 0.95
N PHE A 44 1.61 -7.52 1.79
CA PHE A 44 1.22 -8.47 2.82
C PHE A 44 -0.31 -8.47 2.98
N GLY A 45 -0.83 -9.21 3.95
CA GLY A 45 -2.26 -9.24 4.23
C GLY A 45 -3.08 -9.98 3.19
N SER A 46 -4.35 -9.59 3.05
CA SER A 46 -5.30 -10.32 2.22
C SER A 46 -4.95 -10.31 0.74
N ALA A 47 -4.40 -9.23 0.22
CA ALA A 47 -3.98 -9.14 -1.18
C ALA A 47 -2.86 -10.15 -1.49
N LEU A 48 -1.94 -10.34 -0.56
CA LEU A 48 -0.88 -11.34 -0.72
C LEU A 48 -1.44 -12.76 -0.71
N ARG A 49 -2.33 -13.04 0.23
CA ARG A 49 -2.91 -14.38 0.39
C ARG A 49 -3.94 -14.73 -0.68
N GLY A 50 -4.41 -13.75 -1.45
CA GLY A 50 -5.40 -13.95 -2.49
C GLY A 50 -6.83 -14.13 -1.99
N ASN A 51 -7.09 -13.84 -0.71
CA ASN A 51 -8.44 -13.91 -0.14
C ASN A 51 -9.06 -12.53 0.08
N ASP A 52 -8.53 -11.52 -0.57
CA ASP A 52 -9.10 -10.19 -0.56
C ASP A 52 -10.40 -10.13 -1.36
N GLU A 53 -11.22 -9.14 -1.04
CA GLU A 53 -12.49 -8.88 -1.67
C GLU A 53 -12.52 -7.46 -2.22
N GLU A 54 -13.55 -7.15 -3.01
CA GLU A 54 -13.83 -5.76 -3.37
C GLU A 54 -14.00 -4.95 -2.09
N GLY A 55 -13.31 -3.82 -2.02
CA GLY A 55 -13.35 -3.00 -0.81
C GLY A 55 -12.30 -3.35 0.24
N SER A 56 -11.54 -4.41 0.06
CA SER A 56 -10.38 -4.70 0.91
C SER A 56 -9.28 -3.66 0.69
N ASP A 57 -8.47 -3.42 1.71
CA ASP A 57 -7.33 -2.52 1.61
C ASP A 57 -6.12 -3.25 1.01
N LEU A 58 -5.29 -2.49 0.31
CA LEU A 58 -3.99 -2.98 -0.16
C LEU A 58 -2.96 -2.70 0.93
N ASP A 59 -2.43 -3.76 1.53
CA ASP A 59 -1.46 -3.65 2.61
C ASP A 59 -0.05 -3.73 2.06
N LEU A 60 0.70 -2.64 2.20
CA LEU A 60 2.09 -2.54 1.73
C LEU A 60 3.02 -2.24 2.90
N LEU A 61 4.18 -2.88 2.87
CA LEU A 61 5.23 -2.70 3.87
C LEU A 61 6.47 -2.12 3.19
N VAL A 62 7.03 -1.07 3.77
CA VAL A 62 8.22 -0.41 3.26
C VAL A 62 9.23 -0.20 4.37
N ASP A 63 10.49 -0.06 4.02
CA ASP A 63 11.54 0.26 4.97
C ASP A 63 11.86 1.74 4.88
N PRO A 64 11.74 2.50 6.00
CA PRO A 64 12.05 3.91 5.99
C PRO A 64 13.57 4.12 6.01
N ALA A 65 14.02 5.24 5.42
CA ALA A 65 15.38 5.71 5.59
C ALA A 65 15.47 6.54 6.89
N PRO A 66 16.69 6.83 7.39
CA PRO A 66 16.84 7.62 8.63
C PRO A 66 16.15 8.98 8.58
N LYS A 67 16.03 9.58 7.39
CA LYS A 67 15.40 10.90 7.23
C LYS A 67 13.93 10.84 6.84
N THR A 68 13.37 9.65 6.69
CA THR A 68 11.97 9.50 6.29
C THR A 68 11.05 10.01 7.39
N SER A 69 10.20 10.96 7.07
CA SER A 69 9.21 11.50 8.00
C SER A 69 7.87 10.81 7.81
N LEU A 70 6.98 10.96 8.80
CA LEU A 70 5.61 10.51 8.67
C LEU A 70 4.93 11.14 7.46
N LEU A 71 5.22 12.41 7.18
CA LEU A 71 4.65 13.10 6.04
C LEU A 71 5.06 12.45 4.71
N ASP A 72 6.30 11.98 4.60
CA ASP A 72 6.77 11.28 3.41
C ASP A 72 5.96 10.00 3.17
N VAL A 73 5.69 9.26 4.24
CA VAL A 73 4.89 8.03 4.18
C VAL A 73 3.46 8.34 3.75
N VAL A 74 2.84 9.35 4.36
CA VAL A 74 1.46 9.74 4.03
C VAL A 74 1.34 10.19 2.58
N ARG A 75 2.29 10.97 2.09
CA ARG A 75 2.29 11.42 0.69
C ARG A 75 2.40 10.26 -0.28
N ALA A 76 3.32 9.33 -0.01
CA ALA A 76 3.48 8.15 -0.85
C ALA A 76 2.21 7.30 -0.84
N GLN A 77 1.60 7.09 0.32
CA GLN A 77 0.35 6.36 0.43
C GLN A 77 -0.74 6.98 -0.43
N ARG A 78 -0.90 8.29 -0.38
CA ARG A 78 -1.92 8.98 -1.18
C ARG A 78 -1.66 8.89 -2.67
N LEU A 79 -0.41 8.98 -3.10
CA LEU A 79 -0.06 8.83 -4.50
C LEU A 79 -0.38 7.42 -5.00
N ILE A 80 -0.07 6.42 -4.20
CA ILE A 80 -0.37 5.03 -4.55
C ILE A 80 -1.88 4.81 -4.60
N GLU A 81 -2.63 5.34 -3.64
CA GLU A 81 -4.09 5.25 -3.64
C GLU A 81 -4.70 5.86 -4.90
N THR A 82 -4.21 7.01 -5.31
CA THR A 82 -4.66 7.66 -6.53
C THR A 82 -4.39 6.80 -7.76
N LEU A 83 -3.23 6.16 -7.78
CA LEU A 83 -2.83 5.29 -8.89
C LEU A 83 -3.71 4.04 -8.97
N VAL A 84 -3.89 3.34 -7.86
CA VAL A 84 -4.55 2.02 -7.85
C VAL A 84 -6.05 2.09 -7.60
N GLN A 85 -6.54 3.21 -7.10
CA GLN A 85 -7.97 3.45 -6.83
C GLN A 85 -8.57 2.46 -5.83
N VAL A 86 -7.76 2.00 -4.89
CA VAL A 86 -8.20 1.27 -3.70
C VAL A 86 -7.52 1.89 -2.50
N ARG A 87 -8.06 1.66 -1.30
CA ARG A 87 -7.40 2.11 -0.08
C ARG A 87 -6.09 1.37 0.12
N VAL A 88 -5.08 2.11 0.55
CA VAL A 88 -3.75 1.58 0.78
C VAL A 88 -3.35 1.85 2.22
N ASP A 89 -2.87 0.81 2.89
CA ASP A 89 -2.15 0.94 4.15
C ASP A 89 -0.67 0.80 3.85
N LEU A 90 0.05 1.91 3.91
CA LEU A 90 1.50 1.92 3.71
C LEU A 90 2.15 1.99 5.08
N LEU A 91 2.74 0.88 5.50
CA LEU A 91 3.28 0.71 6.86
C LEU A 91 4.77 0.43 6.83
N THR A 92 5.44 0.81 7.92
CA THR A 92 6.81 0.38 8.18
C THR A 92 6.79 -0.75 9.22
N PRO A 93 7.86 -1.54 9.36
CA PRO A 93 7.88 -2.57 10.42
C PRO A 93 7.59 -2.03 11.82
N GLY A 94 8.03 -0.79 12.10
CA GLY A 94 7.76 -0.15 13.39
C GLY A 94 6.30 0.17 13.65
N ASP A 95 5.47 0.27 12.60
CA ASP A 95 4.04 0.53 12.73
C ASP A 95 3.24 -0.73 13.04
N LEU A 96 3.84 -1.90 12.86
CA LEU A 96 3.16 -3.15 13.12
C LEU A 96 3.13 -3.44 14.63
N PRO A 97 2.01 -3.96 15.17
CA PRO A 97 1.97 -4.38 16.55
C PRO A 97 3.10 -5.38 16.83
N PRO A 98 3.84 -5.25 17.96
CA PRO A 98 4.97 -6.14 18.23
C PRO A 98 4.61 -7.61 18.19
N LYS A 99 3.39 -7.94 18.58
CA LYS A 99 2.88 -9.32 18.61
C LYS A 99 2.87 -9.97 17.23
N PHE A 100 2.68 -9.20 16.15
CA PHE A 100 2.54 -9.72 14.80
C PHE A 100 3.70 -9.33 13.89
N ARG A 101 4.59 -8.46 14.35
CA ARG A 101 5.61 -7.85 13.50
C ARG A 101 6.47 -8.87 12.78
N ASP A 102 7.06 -9.79 13.51
CA ASP A 102 7.99 -10.77 12.92
C ASP A 102 7.30 -11.65 11.89
N ARG A 103 6.07 -12.06 12.18
CA ARG A 103 5.30 -12.88 11.25
C ARG A 103 4.98 -12.12 9.97
N VAL A 104 4.50 -10.89 10.09
CA VAL A 104 4.15 -10.08 8.92
C VAL A 104 5.38 -9.79 8.07
N VAL A 105 6.48 -9.41 8.70
CA VAL A 105 7.73 -9.16 7.97
C VAL A 105 8.21 -10.41 7.24
N ALA A 106 8.09 -11.58 7.87
CA ALA A 106 8.50 -12.83 7.26
C ALA A 106 7.62 -13.23 6.08
N GLU A 107 6.31 -12.97 6.14
CA GLU A 107 5.37 -13.32 5.08
C GLU A 107 5.37 -12.32 3.92
N ALA A 108 5.67 -11.05 4.20
CA ALA A 108 5.61 -9.98 3.20
C ALA A 108 6.51 -10.32 2.00
N THR A 109 5.96 -10.10 0.81
CA THR A 109 6.60 -10.50 -0.44
C THR A 109 6.91 -9.26 -1.28
N SER A 110 8.13 -9.19 -1.81
CA SER A 110 8.58 -8.08 -2.66
C SER A 110 7.67 -7.88 -3.87
N LEU A 111 7.45 -6.63 -4.19
CA LEU A 111 6.70 -6.27 -5.38
C LEU A 111 7.44 -6.58 -6.66
#